data_ee3a8b9d970f6a0fa417667adedf99fc
#
_entry.id   ee3a8b9d970f6a0fa417667adedf99fc
#
_cell.length_a   1.000
_cell.length_b   1.000
_cell.length_c   1.000
_cell.angle_alpha   90.00
_cell.angle_beta   90.00
_cell.angle_gamma   90.00
#
_symmetry.space_group_name_H-M   'P 1'
#
loop_
_entity.id
_entity.type
_entity.pdbx_description
1 polymer ?
#
loop_
_entity_poly.entity_id
_entity_poly.type
_entity_poly.pdbx_seq_one_letter_code
_entity_poly.pdbx_strand_id
1 'polypeptide(L)'
;METIQLEGIELRPDKYFDIIVEAEAVTTQHDCSSTAGEQSVTEAWEERDLEEFEIVKLVYWTDSETPCELPVELLNHDDRATIFQETLDLI
;
A
#
# COMPACT_ATOMS: atom_id res chain seq x y z
N MET A 1 11.75 -8.08 3.21
CA MET A 1 11.01 -6.80 3.25
C MET A 1 11.46 -5.93 2.09
N GLU A 2 10.52 -5.42 1.33
CA GLU A 2 10.80 -4.59 0.16
C GLU A 2 10.66 -3.12 0.49
N THR A 3 11.56 -2.32 -0.06
CA THR A 3 11.45 -0.87 0.02
C THR A 3 10.70 -0.36 -1.21
N ILE A 4 9.60 0.33 -0.97
CA ILE A 4 8.74 0.85 -2.03
C ILE A 4 8.73 2.36 -1.94
N GLN A 5 8.97 3.01 -3.09
CA GLN A 5 8.92 4.46 -3.19
C GLN A 5 7.61 4.88 -3.85
N LEU A 6 6.81 5.65 -3.12
CA LEU A 6 5.58 6.23 -3.62
C LEU A 6 5.85 7.68 -4.00
N GLU A 7 5.57 8.04 -5.24
CA GLU A 7 5.79 9.39 -5.75
C GLU A 7 4.47 10.08 -6.07
N GLY A 8 4.39 11.36 -5.72
CA GLY A 8 3.25 12.20 -6.07
C GLY A 8 1.94 11.78 -5.42
N ILE A 9 1.97 11.35 -4.18
CA ILE A 9 0.78 10.93 -3.45
C ILE A 9 0.09 12.16 -2.85
N GLU A 10 -1.15 12.40 -3.24
CA GLU A 10 -1.95 13.49 -2.71
C GLU A 10 -2.58 13.08 -1.39
N LEU A 11 -2.01 13.55 -0.28
CA LEU A 11 -2.54 13.31 1.07
C LEU A 11 -3.41 14.48 1.57
N ARG A 12 -3.21 15.65 0.98
CA ARG A 12 -3.99 16.86 1.28
C ARG A 12 -4.37 17.50 -0.04
N PRO A 13 -5.45 18.27 -0.12
CA PRO A 13 -5.80 19.00 -1.33
C PRO A 13 -4.64 19.86 -1.83
N ASP A 14 -4.27 19.67 -3.10
CA ASP A 14 -3.18 20.38 -3.78
C ASP A 14 -1.79 20.17 -3.17
N LYS A 15 -1.60 19.14 -2.34
CA LYS A 15 -0.32 18.83 -1.73
C LYS A 15 0.10 17.40 -2.04
N TYR A 16 1.28 17.27 -2.62
CA TYR A 16 1.82 15.98 -3.06
C TYR A 16 3.04 15.61 -2.22
N PHE A 17 3.14 14.33 -1.91
CA PHE A 17 4.19 13.80 -1.06
C PHE A 17 4.88 12.63 -1.74
N ASP A 18 6.17 12.50 -1.48
CA ASP A 18 6.92 11.30 -1.80
C ASP A 18 7.12 10.51 -0.50
N ILE A 19 6.84 9.24 -0.55
CA ILE A 19 6.82 8.41 0.64
C ILE A 19 7.65 7.16 0.40
N ILE A 20 8.53 6.84 1.33
CA ILE A 20 9.29 5.61 1.31
C ILE A 20 8.72 4.70 2.37
N VAL A 21 8.27 3.52 1.96
CA VAL A 21 7.72 2.52 2.85
C VAL A 21 8.50 1.22 2.74
N GLU A 22 8.56 0.49 3.82
CA GLU A 22 9.03 -0.89 3.83
C GLU A 22 7.83 -1.79 4.09
N ALA A 23 7.64 -2.76 3.21
CA ALA A 23 6.51 -3.66 3.31
C ALA A 23 6.88 -5.05 2.85
N GLU A 24 6.25 -6.05 3.44
CA GLU A 24 6.36 -7.43 3.01
C GLU A 24 5.00 -7.89 2.50
N ALA A 25 4.96 -8.23 1.22
CA ALA A 25 3.73 -8.69 0.59
C ALA A 25 3.52 -10.18 0.82
N VAL A 26 2.29 -10.54 1.13
CA VAL A 26 1.87 -11.92 1.25
C VAL A 26 0.75 -12.17 0.25
N THR A 27 0.91 -13.21 -0.55
CA THR A 27 -0.14 -13.67 -1.45
C THR A 27 -0.69 -14.96 -0.89
N THR A 28 -1.97 -14.96 -0.56
CA THR A 28 -2.68 -16.14 -0.08
C THR A 28 -3.55 -16.65 -1.20
N GLN A 29 -3.36 -17.93 -1.55
CA GLN A 29 -4.21 -18.59 -2.51
C GLN A 29 -5.34 -19.29 -1.78
N HIS A 30 -6.57 -19.04 -2.21
CA HIS A 30 -7.75 -19.69 -1.72
C HIS A 30 -8.30 -20.61 -2.81
N ASP A 31 -8.29 -21.90 -2.53
CA ASP A 31 -8.92 -22.90 -3.40
C ASP A 31 -10.19 -23.39 -2.72
N CYS A 32 -11.31 -23.14 -3.35
CA CYS A 32 -12.58 -23.67 -2.91
C CYS A 32 -13.08 -24.66 -3.94
N SER A 33 -12.98 -25.95 -3.64
CA SER A 33 -13.53 -26.99 -4.49
C SER A 33 -14.76 -27.56 -3.83
N SER A 34 -15.86 -27.57 -4.57
CA SER A 34 -17.11 -28.16 -4.13
C SER A 34 -17.57 -29.21 -5.15
N THR A 35 -17.75 -30.42 -4.69
CA THR A 35 -18.37 -31.46 -5.50
C THR A 35 -19.79 -31.66 -4.99
N ALA A 36 -20.75 -31.05 -5.64
CA ALA A 36 -22.15 -31.23 -5.36
C ALA A 36 -22.83 -31.77 -6.59
N GLY A 37 -23.21 -33.05 -6.57
CA GLY A 37 -23.84 -33.69 -7.69
C GLY A 37 -22.87 -34.02 -8.82
N GLU A 38 -23.27 -33.78 -10.06
CA GLU A 38 -22.47 -34.09 -11.24
C GLU A 38 -21.51 -33.01 -11.69
N GLN A 39 -21.49 -31.87 -11.00
CA GLN A 39 -20.63 -30.75 -11.35
C GLN A 39 -19.65 -30.45 -10.23
N SER A 40 -18.37 -30.41 -10.57
CA SER A 40 -17.36 -29.87 -9.67
C SER A 40 -17.05 -28.43 -10.08
N VAL A 41 -17.25 -27.52 -9.16
CA VAL A 41 -16.89 -26.12 -9.36
C VAL A 41 -15.66 -25.85 -8.50
N THR A 42 -14.60 -25.41 -9.17
CA THR A 42 -13.40 -24.97 -8.47
C THR A 42 -13.29 -23.48 -8.63
N GLU A 43 -13.37 -22.75 -7.53
CA GLU A 43 -13.09 -21.35 -7.49
C GLU A 43 -11.74 -21.15 -6.83
N ALA A 44 -10.84 -20.50 -7.55
CA ALA A 44 -9.54 -20.14 -7.03
C ALA A 44 -9.38 -18.62 -7.12
N TRP A 45 -8.95 -18.00 -6.04
CA TRP A 45 -8.63 -16.57 -6.04
C TRP A 45 -7.38 -16.32 -5.20
N GLU A 46 -6.72 -15.22 -5.53
CA GLU A 46 -5.55 -14.75 -4.80
C GLU A 46 -5.90 -13.49 -4.03
N GLU A 47 -5.54 -13.48 -2.75
CA GLU A 47 -5.60 -12.29 -1.93
C GLU A 47 -4.19 -11.78 -1.69
N ARG A 48 -4.00 -10.48 -1.93
CA ARG A 48 -2.75 -9.79 -1.64
C ARG A 48 -2.94 -8.95 -0.40
N ASP A 49 -2.01 -9.09 0.52
CA ASP A 49 -2.00 -8.31 1.75
C ASP A 49 -0.57 -7.98 2.12
N LEU A 50 -0.41 -7.07 3.05
CA LEU A 50 0.90 -6.70 3.59
C LEU A 50 1.04 -7.33 4.98
N GLU A 51 2.00 -8.23 5.13
CA GLU A 51 2.32 -8.83 6.42
C GLU A 51 2.99 -7.81 7.32
N GLU A 52 3.90 -7.03 6.75
CA GLU A 52 4.56 -5.94 7.45
C GLU A 52 4.45 -4.67 6.62
N PHE A 53 4.21 -3.57 7.29
CA PHE A 53 4.09 -2.26 6.67
C PHE A 53 4.63 -1.20 7.61
N GLU A 54 5.63 -0.46 7.15
CA GLU A 54 6.22 0.64 7.90
C GLU A 54 6.51 1.81 6.97
N ILE A 55 6.12 3.00 7.38
CA ILE A 55 6.45 4.22 6.68
C ILE A 55 7.80 4.71 7.20
N VAL A 56 8.80 4.70 6.34
CA VAL A 56 10.19 5.03 6.70
C VAL A 56 10.47 6.51 6.57
N LYS A 57 9.97 7.12 5.50
CA LYS A 57 10.28 8.51 5.18
C LYS A 57 9.10 9.20 4.53
N LEU A 58 8.89 10.45 4.92
CA LEU A 58 7.86 11.31 4.34
C LEU A 58 8.53 12.58 3.83
N VAL A 59 8.37 12.87 2.55
CA VAL A 59 8.93 14.06 1.90
C VAL A 59 7.81 14.87 1.27
N TYR A 60 7.75 16.13 1.60
CA TYR A 60 6.81 17.08 1.02
C TYR A 60 7.52 17.97 0.00
N TRP A 61 6.96 18.04 -1.19
CA TRP A 61 7.46 18.92 -2.24
C TRP A 61 6.72 20.25 -2.19
N THR A 62 7.46 21.30 -1.90
CA THR A 62 6.92 22.67 -1.92
C THR A 62 6.97 23.23 -3.33
N ASP A 63 6.27 24.35 -3.57
CA ASP A 63 6.26 25.02 -4.88
C ASP A 63 7.65 25.50 -5.32
N SER A 64 8.62 25.51 -4.42
CA SER A 64 9.98 25.94 -4.69
C SER A 64 10.93 24.85 -5.17
N GLU A 65 10.41 23.68 -5.53
CA GLU A 65 11.18 22.50 -5.95
C GLU A 65 12.13 21.95 -4.88
N THR A 66 11.99 22.40 -3.64
CA THR A 66 12.82 21.93 -2.55
C THR A 66 12.09 20.86 -1.76
N PRO A 67 12.65 19.66 -1.66
CA PRO A 67 12.04 18.62 -0.84
C PRO A 67 12.20 18.96 0.64
N CYS A 68 11.14 18.75 1.40
CA CYS A 68 11.12 18.95 2.84
C CYS A 68 10.78 17.64 3.54
N GLU A 69 11.71 17.12 4.33
CA GLU A 69 11.45 15.90 5.10
C GLU A 69 10.58 16.23 6.31
N LEU A 70 9.49 15.49 6.45
CA LEU A 70 8.55 15.66 7.55
C LEU A 70 8.57 14.44 8.46
N PRO A 71 8.29 14.64 9.77
CA PRO A 71 8.16 13.52 10.68
C PRO A 71 6.99 12.62 10.29
N VAL A 72 7.20 11.31 10.32
CA VAL A 72 6.17 10.32 10.02
C VAL A 72 5.00 10.41 11.00
N GLU A 73 5.26 10.87 12.20
CA GLU A 73 4.25 11.04 13.26
C GLU A 73 3.18 12.08 12.91
N LEU A 74 3.42 12.95 11.94
CA LEU A 74 2.42 13.91 11.47
C LEU A 74 1.29 13.25 10.70
N LEU A 75 1.48 12.02 10.24
CA LEU A 75 0.46 11.30 9.50
C LEU A 75 -0.65 10.82 10.44
N ASN A 76 -1.88 11.15 10.08
CA ASN A 76 -3.03 10.65 10.80
C ASN A 76 -3.45 9.26 10.29
N HIS A 77 -4.51 8.70 10.86
CA HIS A 77 -4.99 7.39 10.46
C HIS A 77 -5.41 7.32 8.99
N ASP A 78 -6.08 8.37 8.50
CA ASP A 78 -6.54 8.43 7.11
C ASP A 78 -5.36 8.51 6.12
N ASP A 79 -4.34 9.27 6.46
CA ASP A 79 -3.12 9.36 5.65
C ASP A 79 -2.42 8.01 5.55
N ARG A 80 -2.32 7.32 6.66
CA ARG A 80 -1.69 5.99 6.70
C ARG A 80 -2.49 4.96 5.90
N ALA A 81 -3.81 5.04 5.95
CA ALA A 81 -4.68 4.17 5.17
C ALA A 81 -4.51 4.41 3.67
N THR A 82 -4.40 5.66 3.25
CA THR A 82 -4.14 6.01 1.86
C THR A 82 -2.81 5.47 1.38
N ILE A 83 -1.75 5.64 2.18
CA ILE A 83 -0.42 5.14 1.86
C ILE A 83 -0.42 3.62 1.77
N PHE A 84 -1.09 2.96 2.69
CA PHE A 84 -1.23 1.50 2.69
C PHE A 84 -1.91 1.02 1.40
N GLN A 85 -2.99 1.66 0.99
CA GLN A 85 -3.71 1.30 -0.22
C GLN A 85 -2.86 1.51 -1.47
N GLU A 86 -2.14 2.63 -1.55
CA GLU A 86 -1.24 2.90 -2.67
C GLU A 86 -0.11 1.87 -2.74
N THR A 87 0.39 1.44 -1.59
CA THR A 87 1.41 0.40 -1.53
C THR A 87 0.88 -0.94 -2.04
N LEU A 88 -0.34 -1.31 -1.65
CA LEU A 88 -0.99 -2.52 -2.13
C LEU A 88 -1.17 -2.52 -3.65
N ASP A 89 -1.51 -1.38 -4.22
CA ASP A 89 -1.73 -1.24 -5.66
C ASP A 89 -0.44 -1.42 -6.47
N LEU A 90 0.71 -1.20 -5.87
CA LEU A 90 2.02 -1.33 -6.51
C LEU A 90 2.62 -2.74 -6.41
N ILE A 91 2.10 -3.56 -5.53
CA ILE A 91 2.63 -4.91 -5.28
C ILE A 91 2.02 -5.94 -6.21
#